data_4fc6403ec5cdb3ead9b21ecba589d8a0
#
_entry.id   4fc6403ec5cdb3ead9b21ecba589d8a0
#
_cell.length_a   1.000
_cell.length_b   1.000
_cell.length_c   1.000
_cell.angle_alpha   90.00
_cell.angle_beta   90.00
_cell.angle_gamma   90.00
#
_symmetry.space_group_name_H-M   'P 1'
#
loop_
_entity.id
_entity.type
_entity.pdbx_description
1 polymer ?
#
loop_
_entity_poly.entity_id
_entity_poly.type
_entity_poly.pdbx_seq_one_letter_code
_entity_poly.pdbx_strand_id
1 'polypeptide(L)'
;MAGITKPQPQKGNESAAGEAVAASACDGLTQQTGNACAPGSTQNAHANAADADDARGKPSTFANSAGAGCEHDADDARFMRRAIELAWRGAGWTSPNPLVGCVIVREGRVIGEGWHERYGQAHAERNALADCALRSGQGASGQLASHDDPAHGCAQGATAYVTLEPCCHTGKQPPCTEALIAAGIARVVVGSRDPNPLVAGKGCEALRAAGIRVDADVLRAACDELNSVFFHFITHKTPYVVAKWAMSADGKIACAAGDARWITGPEARADVHELRHRLAAICVGIGTVLADDPLLTCRRDTPGSQPVRVVLDSRLRIPEDCALVRSCSEGAAPLIVATCAPVADEASPDAAKAKRLASRGVEVLSVAPDAAGRVSVSHLLAMLGSRGVDSLLVEGGAGVLAAFFEAGAVNEAVAYVAPKVIGGAEAPSPVAGKGAPCMADAVALGRATSDVLGDDVKLMFAPAGSARVASQTRIALKAADDWHASAAEGGAPCSPAS
;
A
#
# COMPACT_ATOMS: atom_id res chain seq x y z
N MET A 1 -39.32 -8.40 -49.67
CA MET A 1 -38.93 -8.11 -51.09
C MET A 1 -37.80 -7.13 -51.08
N ALA A 2 -36.77 -7.39 -51.88
CA ALA A 2 -35.54 -6.67 -52.14
C ALA A 2 -34.63 -6.42 -50.91
N GLY A 3 -33.49 -6.98 -50.73
CA GLY A 3 -32.47 -7.57 -51.61
C GLY A 3 -31.52 -6.54 -52.15
N ILE A 4 -30.42 -6.13 -51.40
CA ILE A 4 -29.25 -5.52 -52.03
C ILE A 4 -27.97 -6.01 -51.30
N THR A 5 -27.12 -6.52 -52.16
CA THR A 5 -25.85 -7.23 -52.03
C THR A 5 -24.67 -6.35 -51.60
N LYS A 6 -23.71 -7.01 -50.90
CA LYS A 6 -22.32 -6.54 -50.71
C LYS A 6 -21.54 -6.44 -52.01
N PRO A 7 -20.52 -5.60 -52.10
CA PRO A 7 -19.37 -5.83 -52.98
C PRO A 7 -18.13 -6.30 -52.22
N GLN A 8 -17.43 -7.25 -52.84
CA GLN A 8 -16.12 -7.78 -52.49
C GLN A 8 -14.98 -6.91 -53.04
N PRO A 9 -13.74 -7.05 -52.54
CA PRO A 9 -12.60 -6.23 -52.94
C PRO A 9 -11.91 -6.78 -54.21
N GLN A 10 -11.47 -5.88 -55.08
CA GLN A 10 -10.62 -6.19 -56.23
C GLN A 10 -9.13 -6.22 -55.84
N LYS A 11 -8.43 -7.23 -56.38
CA LYS A 11 -6.98 -7.40 -56.44
C LYS A 11 -6.40 -6.72 -57.68
N GLY A 12 -5.14 -6.33 -57.58
CA GLY A 12 -4.21 -6.04 -58.66
C GLY A 12 -3.49 -4.70 -58.45
N ASN A 13 -2.24 -4.50 -58.63
CA ASN A 13 -1.23 -5.19 -59.45
C ASN A 13 0.18 -4.77 -58.99
N GLU A 14 1.15 -5.63 -59.16
CA GLU A 14 2.59 -5.43 -58.97
C GLU A 14 3.19 -4.53 -60.09
N SER A 15 4.27 -3.80 -59.72
CA SER A 15 5.52 -3.62 -60.52
C SER A 15 6.49 -2.79 -59.66
N ALA A 16 7.58 -3.28 -59.21
CA ALA A 16 8.87 -3.70 -59.73
C ALA A 16 9.73 -2.51 -60.21
N ALA A 17 10.98 -2.58 -59.75
CA ALA A 17 12.19 -1.86 -60.11
C ALA A 17 12.57 -0.72 -59.16
N GLY A 18 13.77 -0.59 -58.62
CA GLY A 18 15.02 -1.27 -58.85
C GLY A 18 16.16 -0.39 -58.39
N GLU A 19 17.23 -1.03 -57.97
CA GLU A 19 18.64 -0.56 -57.88
C GLU A 19 18.97 0.51 -56.82
N ALA A 20 19.78 0.22 -55.84
CA ALA A 20 21.17 -0.25 -55.70
C ALA A 20 22.20 0.91 -55.70
N VAL A 21 23.30 0.68 -54.94
CA VAL A 21 24.60 1.36 -54.90
C VAL A 21 24.72 2.45 -53.83
N ALA A 22 25.72 2.52 -52.98
CA ALA A 22 26.99 1.80 -52.81
C ALA A 22 27.52 2.00 -51.41
N ALA A 23 28.31 1.06 -50.99
CA ALA A 23 29.21 1.12 -49.85
C ALA A 23 30.34 2.15 -50.05
N SER A 24 30.75 2.80 -48.98
CA SER A 24 32.13 3.30 -48.88
C SER A 24 32.61 3.15 -47.47
N ALA A 25 33.59 2.25 -47.34
CA ALA A 25 34.48 2.14 -46.18
C ALA A 25 35.50 3.27 -46.24
N CYS A 26 35.92 3.77 -45.11
CA CYS A 26 37.26 4.28 -44.91
C CYS A 26 37.69 4.04 -43.47
N ASP A 27 38.74 3.24 -43.37
CA ASP A 27 39.66 3.06 -42.27
C ASP A 27 40.38 4.35 -41.90
N GLY A 28 40.86 4.40 -40.69
CA GLY A 28 41.95 5.27 -40.36
C GLY A 28 42.14 5.63 -38.89
N LEU A 29 42.81 4.75 -38.13
CA LEU A 29 44.02 5.01 -37.34
C LEU A 29 43.98 6.01 -36.15
N THR A 30 44.06 5.42 -34.94
CA THR A 30 45.12 5.56 -33.91
C THR A 30 45.58 6.95 -33.48
N GLN A 31 45.54 7.24 -32.22
CA GLN A 31 46.59 7.22 -31.20
C GLN A 31 46.16 8.01 -29.95
N GLN A 32 46.17 7.32 -28.80
CA GLN A 32 46.96 7.57 -27.60
C GLN A 32 47.11 9.02 -27.11
N THR A 33 46.67 9.25 -25.91
CA THR A 33 47.36 9.75 -24.71
C THR A 33 46.34 9.72 -23.58
N GLY A 34 46.41 9.01 -22.52
CA GLY A 34 47.50 8.84 -21.57
C GLY A 34 47.49 10.01 -20.59
N ASN A 35 46.65 9.97 -19.52
CA ASN A 35 47.03 10.65 -18.29
C ASN A 35 46.47 9.94 -17.09
N ALA A 36 47.39 9.31 -16.38
CA ALA A 36 47.24 8.82 -15.03
C ALA A 36 47.18 10.00 -14.06
N CYS A 37 46.27 9.96 -13.12
CA CYS A 37 46.36 10.73 -11.89
C CYS A 37 46.62 9.78 -10.74
N ALA A 38 47.82 9.88 -10.18
CA ALA A 38 48.27 9.23 -8.97
C ALA A 38 47.82 10.03 -7.71
N PRO A 39 47.86 9.40 -6.54
CA PRO A 39 47.24 9.96 -5.33
C PRO A 39 48.14 10.92 -4.56
N GLY A 40 47.61 12.00 -4.09
CA GLY A 40 48.26 12.95 -3.19
C GLY A 40 47.91 12.70 -1.73
N SER A 41 48.90 12.25 -0.99
CA SER A 41 48.98 12.20 0.47
C SER A 41 49.44 13.56 1.05
N THR A 42 48.77 14.05 2.11
CA THR A 42 49.38 14.91 3.16
C THR A 42 48.44 14.80 4.39
N GLN A 43 48.80 14.12 5.41
CA GLN A 43 49.62 14.39 6.59
C GLN A 43 49.12 15.57 7.48
N ASN A 44 48.65 15.17 8.65
CA ASN A 44 48.88 15.68 10.01
C ASN A 44 48.90 17.18 10.31
N ALA A 45 48.08 17.55 11.29
CA ALA A 45 48.54 18.38 12.42
C ALA A 45 47.71 18.04 13.67
N HIS A 46 48.45 17.62 14.71
CA HIS A 46 48.04 17.48 16.11
C HIS A 46 47.83 18.88 16.75
N ALA A 47 46.88 19.00 17.67
CA ALA A 47 47.04 19.84 18.87
C ALA A 47 46.18 19.28 20.01
N ASN A 48 46.88 18.99 21.11
CA ASN A 48 46.49 18.62 22.45
C ASN A 48 45.58 19.67 23.15
N ALA A 49 44.78 19.25 24.02
CA ALA A 49 44.83 18.94 25.50
C ALA A 49 43.95 19.95 26.24
N ALA A 50 43.11 19.62 27.15
CA ALA A 50 43.31 19.29 28.55
C ALA A 50 41.97 19.32 29.32
N ASP A 51 41.79 18.32 30.16
CA ASP A 51 41.19 18.29 31.50
C ASP A 51 39.85 18.96 31.83
N ALA A 52 38.88 18.14 32.25
CA ALA A 52 38.26 18.27 33.57
C ALA A 52 37.33 17.07 33.89
N ASP A 53 37.79 16.28 34.80
CA ASP A 53 37.21 15.67 36.01
C ASP A 53 35.72 15.25 36.09
N ASP A 54 35.57 13.95 36.33
CA ASP A 54 34.90 13.28 37.43
C ASP A 54 33.42 13.59 37.76
N ALA A 55 32.56 12.64 37.32
CA ALA A 55 31.38 12.27 38.11
C ALA A 55 31.00 10.79 37.81
N ARG A 56 31.56 9.88 38.60
CA ARG A 56 31.18 8.46 38.63
C ARG A 56 29.79 8.28 39.24
N GLY A 57 28.79 8.13 38.38
CA GLY A 57 27.48 7.60 38.74
C GLY A 57 27.48 6.07 38.67
N LYS A 58 27.27 5.39 39.80
CA LYS A 58 27.19 3.93 39.95
C LYS A 58 26.11 3.34 39.08
N PRO A 59 26.31 2.14 38.44
CA PRO A 59 25.24 1.44 37.77
C PRO A 59 24.28 0.86 38.81
N SER A 60 23.01 1.24 38.75
CA SER A 60 21.95 0.57 39.48
C SER A 60 21.71 -0.80 38.88
N THR A 61 22.01 -1.84 39.63
CA THR A 61 21.65 -3.21 39.37
C THR A 61 20.12 -3.35 39.41
N PHE A 62 19.45 -3.33 38.27
CA PHE A 62 18.12 -3.91 38.19
C PHE A 62 18.26 -5.41 38.13
N ALA A 63 17.91 -6.06 39.23
CA ALA A 63 17.82 -7.50 39.33
C ALA A 63 16.80 -8.02 38.30
N ASN A 64 17.30 -8.86 37.41
CA ASN A 64 16.52 -9.65 36.50
C ASN A 64 15.68 -10.65 37.30
N SER A 65 14.39 -10.39 37.50
CA SER A 65 13.41 -11.40 37.90
C SER A 65 12.98 -12.19 36.64
N ALA A 66 13.88 -13.01 36.14
CA ALA A 66 13.57 -13.98 35.11
C ALA A 66 12.89 -15.19 35.80
N GLY A 67 11.57 -15.35 35.61
CA GLY A 67 10.89 -16.55 36.07
C GLY A 67 9.38 -16.62 35.92
N ALA A 68 8.68 -15.47 35.67
CA ALA A 68 7.22 -15.46 35.53
C ALA A 68 6.70 -14.76 34.26
N GLY A 69 7.59 -14.31 33.38
CA GLY A 69 7.24 -13.49 32.23
C GLY A 69 6.92 -14.26 30.94
N CYS A 70 7.36 -15.52 30.80
CA CYS A 70 7.30 -16.19 29.48
C CYS A 70 5.93 -16.72 29.06
N GLU A 71 5.06 -17.11 29.99
CA GLU A 71 3.74 -17.64 29.62
C GLU A 71 2.74 -16.51 29.28
N HIS A 72 2.77 -15.42 30.02
CA HIS A 72 1.90 -14.26 29.74
C HIS A 72 2.26 -13.59 28.42
N ASP A 73 3.53 -13.51 28.04
CA ASP A 73 3.99 -12.92 26.77
C ASP A 73 3.55 -13.76 25.55
N ALA A 74 3.48 -15.09 25.68
CA ALA A 74 3.04 -15.98 24.60
C ALA A 74 1.54 -15.83 24.31
N ASP A 75 0.72 -15.74 25.37
CA ASP A 75 -0.73 -15.54 25.23
C ASP A 75 -1.06 -14.14 24.70
N ASP A 76 -0.39 -13.10 25.16
CA ASP A 76 -0.56 -11.74 24.66
C ASP A 76 -0.21 -11.68 23.16
N ALA A 77 0.88 -12.31 22.74
CA ALA A 77 1.26 -12.40 21.35
C ALA A 77 0.23 -13.18 20.49
N ARG A 78 -0.34 -14.24 21.04
CA ARG A 78 -1.39 -15.03 20.38
C ARG A 78 -2.64 -14.20 20.10
N PHE A 79 -3.19 -13.53 21.13
CA PHE A 79 -4.40 -12.73 20.98
C PHE A 79 -4.16 -11.48 20.14
N MET A 80 -2.96 -10.87 20.19
CA MET A 80 -2.61 -9.76 19.32
C MET A 80 -2.49 -10.19 17.86
N ARG A 81 -1.94 -11.38 17.55
CA ARG A 81 -1.96 -11.93 16.17
C ARG A 81 -3.40 -12.07 15.67
N ARG A 82 -4.30 -12.58 16.53
CA ARG A 82 -5.73 -12.67 16.17
C ARG A 82 -6.34 -11.30 15.89
N ALA A 83 -6.01 -10.28 16.67
CA ALA A 83 -6.45 -8.91 16.42
C ALA A 83 -5.91 -8.37 15.08
N ILE A 84 -4.66 -8.68 14.71
CA ILE A 84 -4.07 -8.33 13.41
C ILE A 84 -4.82 -9.02 12.26
N GLU A 85 -5.15 -10.30 12.38
CA GLU A 85 -5.95 -11.03 11.36
C GLU A 85 -7.32 -10.39 11.14
N LEU A 86 -8.00 -10.00 12.23
CA LEU A 86 -9.29 -9.30 12.15
C LEU A 86 -9.14 -7.94 11.46
N ALA A 87 -8.10 -7.18 11.80
CA ALA A 87 -7.83 -5.88 11.20
C ALA A 87 -7.71 -5.94 9.66
N TRP A 88 -7.06 -6.99 9.12
CA TRP A 88 -6.93 -7.19 7.68
C TRP A 88 -8.27 -7.31 6.94
N ARG A 89 -9.35 -7.71 7.60
CA ARG A 89 -10.70 -7.78 6.99
C ARG A 89 -11.24 -6.40 6.59
N GLY A 90 -10.74 -5.34 7.20
CA GLY A 90 -11.07 -3.95 6.85
C GLY A 90 -10.28 -3.39 5.67
N ALA A 91 -9.28 -4.13 5.16
CA ALA A 91 -8.43 -3.64 4.08
C ALA A 91 -9.24 -3.25 2.83
N GLY A 92 -8.91 -2.10 2.23
CA GLY A 92 -9.62 -1.53 1.09
C GLY A 92 -10.93 -0.81 1.41
N TRP A 93 -11.43 -0.89 2.66
CA TRP A 93 -12.71 -0.30 3.05
C TRP A 93 -12.59 0.85 4.07
N THR A 94 -11.48 0.88 4.81
CA THR A 94 -11.29 1.84 5.92
C THR A 94 -10.62 3.14 5.51
N SER A 95 -9.94 3.19 4.35
CA SER A 95 -9.20 4.39 3.90
C SER A 95 -10.03 5.67 4.03
N PRO A 96 -9.48 6.76 4.57
CA PRO A 96 -8.10 6.95 5.05
C PRO A 96 -7.88 6.58 6.54
N ASN A 97 -8.82 5.87 7.19
CA ASN A 97 -8.68 5.40 8.57
C ASN A 97 -7.73 4.18 8.65
N PRO A 98 -7.11 3.94 9.82
CA PRO A 98 -6.24 2.79 10.03
C PRO A 98 -7.02 1.47 10.03
N LEU A 99 -6.30 0.38 9.76
CA LEU A 99 -6.74 -0.98 9.99
C LEU A 99 -6.59 -1.29 11.48
N VAL A 100 -7.70 -1.55 12.15
CA VAL A 100 -7.72 -1.86 13.58
C VAL A 100 -8.53 -3.13 13.81
N GLY A 101 -7.98 -4.01 14.63
CA GLY A 101 -8.66 -5.19 15.15
C GLY A 101 -8.65 -5.20 16.67
N CYS A 102 -9.68 -5.76 17.27
CA CYS A 102 -9.82 -5.88 18.70
C CYS A 102 -10.31 -7.27 19.08
N VAL A 103 -9.68 -7.87 20.11
CA VAL A 103 -10.07 -9.14 20.70
C VAL A 103 -10.26 -8.95 22.20
N ILE A 104 -11.41 -9.35 22.74
CA ILE A 104 -11.71 -9.28 24.17
C ILE A 104 -11.62 -10.68 24.76
N VAL A 105 -10.82 -10.82 25.81
CA VAL A 105 -10.48 -12.12 26.43
C VAL A 105 -10.79 -12.09 27.94
N ARG A 106 -11.41 -13.15 28.44
CA ARG A 106 -11.61 -13.38 29.87
C ARG A 106 -11.26 -14.83 30.19
N GLU A 107 -10.40 -15.04 31.20
CA GLU A 107 -9.95 -16.37 31.62
C GLU A 107 -9.40 -17.21 30.45
N GLY A 108 -8.57 -16.59 29.59
CA GLY A 108 -7.96 -17.24 28.42
C GLY A 108 -8.89 -17.56 27.26
N ARG A 109 -10.19 -17.19 27.36
CA ARG A 109 -11.21 -17.42 26.31
C ARG A 109 -11.59 -16.12 25.62
N VAL A 110 -11.67 -16.16 24.29
CA VAL A 110 -12.19 -15.05 23.48
C VAL A 110 -13.70 -14.92 23.69
N ILE A 111 -14.12 -13.77 24.19
CA ILE A 111 -15.54 -13.43 24.48
C ILE A 111 -16.10 -12.37 23.55
N GLY A 112 -15.25 -11.69 22.74
CA GLY A 112 -15.67 -10.75 21.73
C GLY A 112 -14.55 -10.46 20.74
N GLU A 113 -14.92 -10.27 19.47
CA GLU A 113 -14.03 -9.96 18.36
C GLU A 113 -14.61 -8.84 17.51
N GLY A 114 -13.76 -7.95 17.01
CA GLY A 114 -14.20 -6.86 16.14
C GLY A 114 -13.04 -6.28 15.35
N TRP A 115 -13.37 -5.64 14.26
CA TRP A 115 -12.44 -4.87 13.45
C TRP A 115 -13.11 -3.60 12.93
N HIS A 116 -12.33 -2.62 12.50
CA HIS A 116 -12.87 -1.47 11.80
C HIS A 116 -13.26 -1.89 10.38
N GLU A 117 -14.55 -1.97 10.10
CA GLU A 117 -15.05 -2.55 8.85
C GLU A 117 -15.00 -1.58 7.68
N ARG A 118 -15.44 -0.33 7.90
CA ARG A 118 -15.54 0.69 6.85
C ARG A 118 -15.35 2.09 7.42
N TYR A 119 -14.80 2.97 6.59
CA TYR A 119 -14.68 4.39 6.92
C TYR A 119 -16.00 5.00 7.41
N GLY A 120 -15.94 5.67 8.58
CA GLY A 120 -17.08 6.33 9.20
C GLY A 120 -18.00 5.43 10.05
N GLN A 121 -17.80 4.11 10.02
CA GLN A 121 -18.51 3.15 10.87
C GLN A 121 -17.81 2.95 12.22
N ALA A 122 -18.37 2.08 13.07
CA ALA A 122 -17.84 1.77 14.39
C ALA A 122 -16.40 1.28 14.33
N HIS A 123 -15.61 1.65 15.34
CA HIS A 123 -14.23 1.20 15.48
C HIS A 123 -14.18 -0.24 16.01
N ALA A 124 -13.03 -0.87 15.92
CA ALA A 124 -12.81 -2.27 16.28
C ALA A 124 -13.22 -2.60 17.70
N GLU A 125 -12.90 -1.71 18.65
CA GLU A 125 -13.21 -1.90 20.06
C GLU A 125 -14.73 -1.94 20.31
N ARG A 126 -15.48 -1.05 19.64
CA ARG A 126 -16.95 -1.03 19.75
C ARG A 126 -17.58 -2.25 19.11
N ASN A 127 -17.06 -2.70 17.96
CA ASN A 127 -17.52 -3.93 17.31
C ASN A 127 -17.22 -5.16 18.19
N ALA A 128 -16.05 -5.23 18.84
CA ALA A 128 -15.70 -6.31 19.74
C ALA A 128 -16.57 -6.33 21.00
N LEU A 129 -16.92 -5.17 21.54
CA LEU A 129 -17.86 -5.05 22.68
C LEU A 129 -19.28 -5.47 22.27
N ALA A 130 -19.72 -5.10 21.08
CA ALA A 130 -21.03 -5.52 20.55
C ALA A 130 -21.09 -7.05 20.35
N ASP A 131 -20.03 -7.67 19.80
CA ASP A 131 -19.92 -9.12 19.68
C ASP A 131 -19.91 -9.82 21.06
N CYS A 132 -19.21 -9.25 22.03
CA CYS A 132 -19.23 -9.73 23.42
C CYS A 132 -20.66 -9.75 24.00
N ALA A 133 -21.42 -8.69 23.79
CA ALA A 133 -22.80 -8.61 24.25
C ALA A 133 -23.71 -9.66 23.59
N LEU A 134 -23.53 -9.86 22.26
CA LEU A 134 -24.27 -10.88 21.51
C LEU A 134 -23.96 -12.30 22.02
N ARG A 135 -22.69 -12.63 22.21
CA ARG A 135 -22.26 -13.96 22.71
C ARG A 135 -22.72 -14.23 24.15
N SER A 136 -22.87 -13.18 24.97
CA SER A 136 -23.37 -13.33 26.37
C SER A 136 -24.88 -13.46 26.47
N GLY A 137 -25.62 -13.39 25.37
CA GLY A 137 -27.10 -13.43 25.36
C GLY A 137 -27.78 -12.13 25.80
N GLN A 138 -27.02 -11.08 26.07
CA GLN A 138 -27.53 -9.78 26.47
C GLN A 138 -28.10 -8.95 25.30
N GLY A 139 -27.81 -9.38 24.05
CA GLY A 139 -28.24 -8.70 22.81
C GLY A 139 -29.53 -9.23 22.17
N ALA A 140 -30.36 -10.04 22.85
CA ALA A 140 -31.50 -10.73 22.26
C ALA A 140 -32.71 -9.83 21.88
N SER A 141 -32.66 -8.52 22.05
CA SER A 141 -33.70 -7.60 21.67
C SER A 141 -33.44 -6.82 20.39
N GLY A 142 -33.02 -7.44 19.30
CA GLY A 142 -33.09 -6.94 17.90
C GLY A 142 -32.85 -5.46 17.58
N GLN A 143 -32.62 -4.63 18.59
CA GLN A 143 -32.16 -3.25 18.48
C GLN A 143 -30.64 -3.28 18.52
N LEU A 144 -30.00 -2.90 17.42
CA LEU A 144 -28.63 -2.42 17.43
C LEU A 144 -28.50 -1.50 18.64
N ALA A 145 -27.62 -1.88 19.60
CA ALA A 145 -27.32 -1.06 20.75
C ALA A 145 -27.13 0.37 20.25
N SER A 146 -27.89 1.30 20.76
CA SER A 146 -27.71 2.71 20.44
C SER A 146 -26.28 3.08 20.74
N HIS A 147 -25.71 4.05 20.03
CA HIS A 147 -24.33 4.49 20.23
C HIS A 147 -23.99 4.85 21.70
N ASP A 148 -25.01 4.95 22.56
CA ASP A 148 -24.93 5.39 23.95
C ASP A 148 -24.99 4.24 24.99
N ASP A 149 -25.18 2.97 24.55
CA ASP A 149 -25.20 1.82 25.47
C ASP A 149 -24.06 0.85 25.15
N PRO A 150 -22.85 1.10 25.68
CA PRO A 150 -21.80 0.10 25.65
C PRO A 150 -22.31 -1.09 26.46
N ALA A 151 -22.11 -2.30 25.96
CA ALA A 151 -22.55 -3.56 26.53
C ALA A 151 -22.12 -3.70 28.01
N HIS A 152 -22.86 -3.04 28.91
CA HIS A 152 -22.55 -3.00 30.33
C HIS A 152 -22.49 -4.41 30.90
N GLY A 153 -21.29 -4.76 31.45
CA GLY A 153 -21.07 -5.98 32.20
C GLY A 153 -20.60 -7.20 31.43
N CYS A 154 -20.80 -7.34 30.12
CA CYS A 154 -20.32 -8.51 29.38
C CYS A 154 -18.79 -8.60 29.34
N ALA A 155 -18.09 -7.47 29.35
CA ALA A 155 -16.62 -7.37 29.31
C ALA A 155 -15.98 -7.04 30.66
N GLN A 156 -16.75 -7.04 31.76
CA GLN A 156 -16.26 -6.71 33.10
C GLN A 156 -15.08 -7.60 33.48
N GLY A 157 -13.97 -6.99 33.88
CA GLY A 157 -12.75 -7.68 34.32
C GLY A 157 -11.94 -8.34 33.18
N ALA A 158 -12.37 -8.18 31.91
CA ALA A 158 -11.69 -8.76 30.76
C ALA A 158 -10.44 -7.97 30.33
N THR A 159 -9.64 -8.57 29.45
CA THR A 159 -8.50 -7.95 28.74
C THR A 159 -8.91 -7.67 27.29
N ALA A 160 -8.70 -6.44 26.81
CA ALA A 160 -8.85 -6.08 25.39
C ALA A 160 -7.47 -5.99 24.72
N TYR A 161 -7.30 -6.69 23.60
CA TYR A 161 -6.14 -6.62 22.72
C TYR A 161 -6.49 -5.79 21.51
N VAL A 162 -5.79 -4.67 21.28
CA VAL A 162 -6.09 -3.72 20.21
C VAL A 162 -4.82 -3.45 19.42
N THR A 163 -4.88 -3.59 18.10
CA THR A 163 -3.70 -3.44 17.23
C THR A 163 -3.14 -2.02 17.16
N LEU A 164 -3.95 -1.01 17.51
CA LEU A 164 -3.56 0.40 17.53
C LEU A 164 -4.10 1.06 18.80
N GLU A 165 -3.41 2.08 19.30
CA GLU A 165 -3.81 2.85 20.47
C GLU A 165 -5.27 3.34 20.36
N PRO A 166 -6.16 3.04 21.34
CA PRO A 166 -7.55 3.46 21.32
C PRO A 166 -7.70 4.97 21.28
N CYS A 167 -8.59 5.47 20.43
CA CYS A 167 -8.81 6.90 20.29
C CYS A 167 -9.45 7.50 21.54
N CYS A 168 -8.99 8.72 21.92
CA CYS A 168 -9.47 9.48 23.10
C CYS A 168 -10.17 10.79 22.73
N HIS A 169 -10.45 11.02 21.44
CA HIS A 169 -11.13 12.21 20.95
C HIS A 169 -12.40 11.85 20.20
N THR A 170 -13.38 12.76 20.22
CA THR A 170 -14.60 12.62 19.43
C THR A 170 -14.30 13.03 17.99
N GLY A 171 -14.39 12.07 17.08
CA GLY A 171 -14.34 12.27 15.64
C GLY A 171 -15.73 12.06 15.02
N LYS A 172 -15.80 11.17 14.00
CA LYS A 172 -17.10 10.68 13.48
C LYS A 172 -17.77 9.72 14.45
N GLN A 173 -16.98 9.11 15.34
CA GLN A 173 -17.44 8.20 16.40
C GLN A 173 -17.00 8.75 17.77
N PRO A 174 -17.74 8.43 18.86
CA PRO A 174 -17.30 8.71 20.22
C PRO A 174 -16.00 7.96 20.56
N PRO A 175 -15.20 8.45 21.54
CA PRO A 175 -13.92 7.85 21.92
C PRO A 175 -14.03 6.36 22.27
N CYS A 176 -13.09 5.54 21.79
CA CYS A 176 -13.04 4.12 22.15
C CYS A 176 -12.58 3.91 23.59
N THR A 177 -11.75 4.82 24.12
CA THR A 177 -11.36 4.80 25.54
C THR A 177 -12.55 4.84 26.46
N GLU A 178 -13.57 5.68 26.19
CA GLU A 178 -14.80 5.76 26.98
C GLU A 178 -15.60 4.45 26.91
N ALA A 179 -15.70 3.83 25.73
CA ALA A 179 -16.40 2.56 25.56
C ALA A 179 -15.74 1.43 26.36
N LEU A 180 -14.40 1.34 26.35
CA LEU A 180 -13.64 0.35 27.10
C LEU A 180 -13.77 0.56 28.62
N ILE A 181 -13.73 1.82 29.08
CA ILE A 181 -13.94 2.17 30.52
C ILE A 181 -15.35 1.79 30.96
N ALA A 182 -16.37 2.19 30.20
CA ALA A 182 -17.78 1.91 30.52
C ALA A 182 -18.09 0.40 30.51
N ALA A 183 -17.42 -0.38 29.66
CA ALA A 183 -17.55 -1.84 29.61
C ALA A 183 -16.87 -2.55 30.78
N GLY A 184 -16.10 -1.83 31.63
CA GLY A 184 -15.39 -2.40 32.79
C GLY A 184 -14.19 -3.26 32.43
N ILE A 185 -13.52 -3.00 31.29
CA ILE A 185 -12.28 -3.67 30.93
C ILE A 185 -11.23 -3.43 32.02
N ALA A 186 -10.54 -4.48 32.48
CA ALA A 186 -9.52 -4.39 33.53
C ALA A 186 -8.11 -4.17 32.96
N ARG A 187 -7.85 -4.64 31.72
CA ARG A 187 -6.54 -4.56 31.06
C ARG A 187 -6.70 -4.27 29.56
N VAL A 188 -5.86 -3.38 29.04
CA VAL A 188 -5.77 -3.15 27.60
C VAL A 188 -4.34 -3.43 27.13
N VAL A 189 -4.19 -4.29 26.14
CA VAL A 189 -2.94 -4.61 25.47
C VAL A 189 -2.93 -3.94 24.11
N VAL A 190 -1.97 -3.04 23.86
CA VAL A 190 -1.88 -2.22 22.66
C VAL A 190 -0.72 -2.67 21.78
N GLY A 191 -0.97 -2.86 20.49
CA GLY A 191 0.05 -3.21 19.51
C GLY A 191 0.93 -2.03 19.15
N SER A 192 0.41 -1.07 18.41
CA SER A 192 1.11 0.15 17.99
C SER A 192 0.58 1.38 18.70
N ARG A 193 1.46 2.37 18.89
CA ARG A 193 1.05 3.73 19.30
C ARG A 193 0.61 4.51 18.08
N ASP A 194 -0.42 5.35 18.24
CA ASP A 194 -0.90 6.20 17.16
C ASP A 194 0.09 7.37 16.96
N PRO A 195 0.66 7.57 15.76
CA PRO A 195 1.54 8.72 15.48
C PRO A 195 0.79 10.04 15.32
N ASN A 196 -0.56 10.01 15.29
CA ASN A 196 -1.39 11.21 15.18
C ASN A 196 -1.22 12.07 16.44
N PRO A 197 -0.77 13.34 16.33
CA PRO A 197 -0.58 14.23 17.50
C PRO A 197 -1.84 14.42 18.35
N LEU A 198 -3.02 14.20 17.79
CA LEU A 198 -4.30 14.28 18.52
C LEU A 198 -4.48 13.09 19.48
N VAL A 199 -3.89 11.93 19.19
CA VAL A 199 -3.97 10.68 19.98
C VAL A 199 -2.68 10.42 20.74
N ALA A 200 -1.60 10.23 20.08
CA ALA A 200 -0.19 10.02 20.51
C ALA A 200 0.03 9.86 22.03
N GLY A 201 -0.26 8.70 22.59
CA GLY A 201 -0.10 8.38 24.03
C GLY A 201 -1.30 8.74 24.91
N LYS A 202 -2.16 9.66 24.48
CA LYS A 202 -3.29 10.17 25.30
C LYS A 202 -4.37 9.11 25.52
N GLY A 203 -4.56 8.19 24.57
CA GLY A 203 -5.47 7.07 24.72
C GLY A 203 -5.04 6.14 25.85
N CYS A 204 -3.76 5.75 25.83
CA CYS A 204 -3.17 4.94 26.89
C CYS A 204 -3.20 5.66 28.25
N GLU A 205 -2.92 6.97 28.27
CA GLU A 205 -2.98 7.79 29.51
C GLU A 205 -4.39 7.87 30.07
N ALA A 206 -5.41 8.10 29.24
CA ALA A 206 -6.81 8.15 29.65
C ALA A 206 -7.29 6.82 30.28
N LEU A 207 -6.91 5.70 29.68
CA LEU A 207 -7.20 4.37 30.22
C LEU A 207 -6.53 4.14 31.58
N ARG A 208 -5.24 4.50 31.73
CA ARG A 208 -4.53 4.41 33.02
C ARG A 208 -5.13 5.31 34.10
N ALA A 209 -5.51 6.53 33.72
CA ALA A 209 -6.17 7.46 34.65
C ALA A 209 -7.53 6.91 35.16
N ALA A 210 -8.21 6.10 34.36
CA ALA A 210 -9.44 5.39 34.75
C ALA A 210 -9.18 4.09 35.55
N GLY A 211 -7.91 3.78 35.90
CA GLY A 211 -7.55 2.61 36.67
C GLY A 211 -7.35 1.31 35.87
N ILE A 212 -7.37 1.39 34.54
CA ILE A 212 -7.15 0.24 33.64
C ILE A 212 -5.65 0.00 33.47
N ARG A 213 -5.22 -1.26 33.61
CA ARG A 213 -3.84 -1.65 33.28
C ARG A 213 -3.62 -1.55 31.77
N VAL A 214 -2.55 -0.87 31.33
CA VAL A 214 -2.21 -0.74 29.90
C VAL A 214 -0.79 -1.22 29.65
N ASP A 215 -0.67 -2.29 28.87
CA ASP A 215 0.57 -2.85 28.35
C ASP A 215 0.66 -2.50 26.86
N ALA A 216 1.72 -1.81 26.43
CA ALA A 216 1.88 -1.32 25.06
C ALA A 216 3.04 -2.00 24.34
N ASP A 217 3.08 -1.81 23.01
CA ASP A 217 4.17 -2.27 22.15
C ASP A 217 4.22 -3.82 21.96
N VAL A 218 3.09 -4.52 22.17
CA VAL A 218 2.99 -5.98 21.95
C VAL A 218 2.85 -6.26 20.45
N LEU A 219 3.79 -7.02 19.88
CA LEU A 219 3.94 -7.25 18.44
C LEU A 219 3.97 -5.93 17.62
N ARG A 220 4.58 -4.90 18.19
CA ARG A 220 4.60 -3.56 17.63
C ARG A 220 4.98 -3.52 16.16
N ALA A 221 6.07 -4.20 15.77
CA ALA A 221 6.54 -4.19 14.39
C ALA A 221 5.49 -4.72 13.39
N ALA A 222 4.74 -5.76 13.77
CA ALA A 222 3.66 -6.31 12.94
C ALA A 222 2.45 -5.37 12.87
N CYS A 223 2.13 -4.68 13.97
CA CYS A 223 1.06 -3.69 14.02
C CYS A 223 1.44 -2.39 13.28
N ASP A 224 2.72 -1.98 13.32
CA ASP A 224 3.22 -0.84 12.53
C ASP A 224 3.16 -1.16 11.02
N GLU A 225 3.54 -2.39 10.62
CA GLU A 225 3.45 -2.85 9.23
C GLU A 225 2.01 -2.88 8.71
N LEU A 226 1.06 -3.34 9.53
CA LEU A 226 -0.38 -3.32 9.25
C LEU A 226 -0.86 -1.93 8.83
N ASN A 227 -0.32 -0.89 9.47
CA ASN A 227 -0.76 0.50 9.32
C ASN A 227 0.27 1.42 8.64
N SER A 228 1.20 0.87 7.83
CA SER A 228 2.23 1.65 7.14
C SER A 228 1.66 2.77 6.26
N VAL A 229 0.55 2.52 5.56
CA VAL A 229 -0.19 3.52 4.77
C VAL A 229 -0.70 4.66 5.65
N PHE A 230 -1.44 4.33 6.71
CA PHE A 230 -2.00 5.31 7.63
C PHE A 230 -0.90 6.13 8.31
N PHE A 231 0.16 5.49 8.80
CA PHE A 231 1.26 6.18 9.47
C PHE A 231 1.99 7.16 8.55
N HIS A 232 2.23 6.76 7.30
CA HIS A 232 2.79 7.67 6.31
C HIS A 232 1.85 8.85 6.06
N PHE A 233 0.59 8.58 5.77
CA PHE A 233 -0.37 9.61 5.40
C PHE A 233 -0.63 10.61 6.54
N ILE A 234 -0.78 10.14 7.79
CA ILE A 234 -1.05 11.03 8.92
C ILE A 234 0.13 11.94 9.26
N THR A 235 1.36 11.48 8.98
CA THR A 235 2.61 12.22 9.27
C THR A 235 3.05 13.12 8.12
N HIS A 236 2.95 12.67 6.87
CA HIS A 236 3.48 13.39 5.69
C HIS A 236 2.40 14.13 4.89
N LYS A 237 1.13 13.76 5.06
CA LYS A 237 -0.01 14.31 4.30
C LYS A 237 0.09 14.11 2.78
N THR A 238 0.85 13.12 2.37
CA THR A 238 0.99 12.64 0.98
C THR A 238 0.64 11.17 0.90
N PRO A 239 0.18 10.66 -0.25
CA PRO A 239 -0.07 9.23 -0.44
C PRO A 239 1.15 8.36 -0.17
N TYR A 240 0.95 7.19 0.45
CA TYR A 240 1.91 6.10 0.49
C TYR A 240 2.02 5.48 -0.90
N VAL A 241 3.18 5.51 -1.50
CA VAL A 241 3.39 5.09 -2.90
C VAL A 241 3.91 3.66 -2.97
N VAL A 242 3.16 2.81 -3.66
CA VAL A 242 3.55 1.45 -4.02
C VAL A 242 3.89 1.40 -5.50
N ALA A 243 5.16 1.22 -5.84
CA ALA A 243 5.61 1.01 -7.22
C ALA A 243 5.49 -0.47 -7.59
N LYS A 244 4.73 -0.80 -8.64
CA LYS A 244 4.48 -2.19 -9.05
C LYS A 244 4.83 -2.41 -10.51
N TRP A 245 5.52 -3.52 -10.80
CA TRP A 245 5.73 -3.98 -12.16
C TRP A 245 5.66 -5.51 -12.27
N ALA A 246 5.46 -6.00 -13.49
CA ALA A 246 5.59 -7.40 -13.83
C ALA A 246 6.66 -7.54 -14.92
N MET A 247 7.55 -8.51 -14.79
CA MET A 247 8.67 -8.70 -15.72
C MET A 247 8.98 -10.18 -15.96
N SER A 248 9.66 -10.45 -17.04
CA SER A 248 10.30 -11.74 -17.28
C SER A 248 11.50 -11.96 -16.36
N ALA A 249 12.03 -13.17 -16.30
CA ALA A 249 13.22 -13.51 -15.49
C ALA A 249 14.46 -12.72 -15.88
N ASP A 250 14.55 -12.28 -17.14
CA ASP A 250 15.61 -11.40 -17.66
C ASP A 250 15.26 -9.90 -17.61
N GLY A 251 14.23 -9.51 -16.83
CA GLY A 251 13.92 -8.12 -16.51
C GLY A 251 13.22 -7.33 -17.61
N LYS A 252 12.41 -7.97 -18.47
CA LYS A 252 11.69 -7.30 -19.56
C LYS A 252 10.18 -7.20 -19.26
N ILE A 253 9.57 -6.06 -19.61
CA ILE A 253 8.14 -5.80 -19.42
C ILE A 253 7.32 -5.90 -20.71
N ALA A 254 7.96 -6.07 -21.86
CA ALA A 254 7.36 -6.34 -23.15
C ALA A 254 8.42 -6.87 -24.11
N CYS A 255 7.99 -7.49 -25.21
CA CYS A 255 8.85 -7.76 -26.37
C CYS A 255 9.26 -6.46 -27.07
N ALA A 256 10.30 -6.50 -27.90
CA ALA A 256 10.74 -5.34 -28.69
C ALA A 256 9.62 -4.75 -29.59
N ALA A 257 8.70 -5.60 -30.07
CA ALA A 257 7.51 -5.18 -30.83
C ALA A 257 6.38 -4.61 -29.99
N GLY A 258 6.54 -4.51 -28.66
CA GLY A 258 5.53 -3.95 -27.74
C GLY A 258 4.52 -4.97 -27.19
N ASP A 259 4.56 -6.23 -27.60
CA ASP A 259 3.68 -7.26 -27.03
C ASP A 259 4.07 -7.57 -25.58
N ALA A 260 3.11 -7.42 -24.65
CA ALA A 260 3.27 -7.61 -23.21
C ALA A 260 2.25 -8.60 -22.60
N ARG A 261 1.37 -9.20 -23.41
CA ARG A 261 0.27 -10.03 -22.89
C ARG A 261 0.49 -11.52 -23.18
N TRP A 262 0.67 -12.37 -22.15
CA TRP A 262 0.74 -12.09 -20.73
C TRP A 262 2.12 -12.49 -20.21
N ILE A 263 2.78 -11.60 -19.48
CA ILE A 263 4.06 -11.90 -18.85
C ILE A 263 3.81 -12.87 -17.70
N THR A 264 2.98 -12.49 -16.73
CA THR A 264 2.68 -13.25 -15.51
C THR A 264 1.38 -14.05 -15.61
N GLY A 265 1.27 -15.09 -14.78
CA GLY A 265 0.14 -16.00 -14.67
C GLY A 265 -1.12 -15.38 -14.03
N PRO A 266 -2.22 -16.15 -13.97
CA PRO A 266 -3.49 -15.67 -13.43
C PRO A 266 -3.43 -15.35 -11.94
N GLU A 267 -2.67 -16.11 -11.14
CA GLU A 267 -2.53 -15.92 -9.69
C GLU A 267 -1.84 -14.59 -9.37
N ALA A 268 -0.77 -14.26 -10.08
CA ALA A 268 -0.11 -12.96 -9.94
C ALA A 268 -1.03 -11.80 -10.35
N ARG A 269 -1.84 -11.98 -11.42
CA ARG A 269 -2.83 -10.97 -11.81
C ARG A 269 -3.96 -10.81 -10.79
N ALA A 270 -4.40 -11.89 -10.15
CA ALA A 270 -5.37 -11.84 -9.06
C ALA A 270 -4.81 -11.05 -7.85
N ASP A 271 -3.54 -11.28 -7.48
CA ASP A 271 -2.87 -10.54 -6.41
C ASP A 271 -2.72 -9.03 -6.74
N VAL A 272 -2.52 -8.66 -8.01
CA VAL A 272 -2.56 -7.25 -8.44
C VAL A 272 -3.95 -6.64 -8.21
N HIS A 273 -5.03 -7.38 -8.41
CA HIS A 273 -6.37 -6.90 -8.10
C HIS A 273 -6.61 -6.73 -6.58
N GLU A 274 -5.93 -7.53 -5.74
CA GLU A 274 -5.88 -7.28 -4.29
C GLU A 274 -5.18 -5.96 -3.95
N LEU A 275 -4.06 -5.64 -4.61
CA LEU A 275 -3.40 -4.34 -4.44
C LEU A 275 -4.33 -3.18 -4.85
N ARG A 276 -5.04 -3.32 -5.98
CA ARG A 276 -6.01 -2.32 -6.44
C ARG A 276 -7.21 -2.17 -5.51
N HIS A 277 -7.60 -3.23 -4.80
CA HIS A 277 -8.62 -3.17 -3.76
C HIS A 277 -8.14 -2.41 -2.53
N ARG A 278 -6.91 -2.68 -2.11
CA ARG A 278 -6.35 -2.19 -0.84
C ARG A 278 -5.88 -0.74 -0.88
N LEU A 279 -5.47 -0.24 -2.06
CA LEU A 279 -4.91 1.09 -2.23
C LEU A 279 -5.95 2.07 -2.79
N ALA A 280 -5.96 3.30 -2.27
CA ALA A 280 -6.99 4.29 -2.56
C ALA A 280 -6.98 4.78 -4.01
N ALA A 281 -5.81 4.79 -4.66
CA ALA A 281 -5.67 5.22 -6.04
C ALA A 281 -4.70 4.35 -6.83
N ILE A 282 -4.88 4.34 -8.17
CA ILE A 282 -4.00 3.70 -9.15
C ILE A 282 -3.51 4.73 -10.16
N CYS A 283 -2.22 4.71 -10.48
CA CYS A 283 -1.57 5.66 -11.38
C CYS A 283 -0.88 4.97 -12.55
N VAL A 284 -1.12 5.48 -13.76
CA VAL A 284 -0.38 5.11 -14.97
C VAL A 284 -0.01 6.34 -15.78
N GLY A 285 0.94 6.20 -16.70
CA GLY A 285 1.26 7.22 -17.69
C GLY A 285 0.32 7.16 -18.91
N ILE A 286 0.21 8.27 -19.63
CA ILE A 286 -0.58 8.35 -20.88
C ILE A 286 -0.13 7.32 -21.93
N GLY A 287 1.17 6.94 -21.94
CA GLY A 287 1.66 5.90 -22.83
C GLY A 287 0.95 4.56 -22.64
N THR A 288 0.69 4.16 -21.40
CA THR A 288 -0.08 2.95 -21.07
C THR A 288 -1.53 3.05 -21.56
N VAL A 289 -2.16 4.23 -21.43
CA VAL A 289 -3.54 4.43 -21.91
C VAL A 289 -3.61 4.30 -23.43
N LEU A 290 -2.65 4.88 -24.13
CA LEU A 290 -2.60 4.86 -25.61
C LEU A 290 -2.26 3.47 -26.16
N ALA A 291 -1.48 2.67 -25.43
CA ALA A 291 -1.07 1.34 -25.88
C ALA A 291 -2.11 0.26 -25.55
N ASP A 292 -2.72 0.32 -24.36
CA ASP A 292 -3.49 -0.80 -23.80
C ASP A 292 -4.99 -0.54 -23.65
N ASP A 293 -5.43 0.72 -23.78
CA ASP A 293 -6.81 1.20 -23.49
C ASP A 293 -7.40 0.55 -22.22
N PRO A 294 -6.71 0.67 -21.05
CA PRO A 294 -7.06 -0.07 -19.86
C PRO A 294 -8.27 0.54 -19.14
N LEU A 295 -8.95 -0.25 -18.31
CA LEU A 295 -9.99 0.24 -17.38
C LEU A 295 -9.46 0.66 -16.02
N LEU A 296 -8.31 0.11 -15.58
CA LEU A 296 -7.70 0.31 -14.26
C LEU A 296 -8.63 0.01 -13.07
N THR A 297 -9.58 -0.88 -13.27
CA THR A 297 -10.54 -1.30 -12.24
C THR A 297 -10.01 -2.45 -11.39
N CYS A 298 -10.52 -2.56 -10.17
CA CYS A 298 -10.38 -3.75 -9.34
C CYS A 298 -11.43 -4.78 -9.78
N ARG A 299 -10.98 -5.98 -10.18
CA ARG A 299 -11.82 -7.12 -10.58
C ARG A 299 -11.43 -8.32 -9.74
N ARG A 300 -12.24 -8.63 -8.73
CA ARG A 300 -12.08 -9.73 -7.78
C ARG A 300 -13.34 -10.60 -7.83
N ASP A 301 -13.21 -11.85 -7.42
CA ASP A 301 -14.36 -12.75 -7.28
C ASP A 301 -15.29 -12.35 -6.13
N THR A 302 -14.74 -11.60 -5.16
CA THR A 302 -15.48 -11.00 -4.04
C THR A 302 -15.63 -9.49 -4.22
N PRO A 303 -16.65 -8.85 -3.61
CA PRO A 303 -16.79 -7.40 -3.66
C PRO A 303 -15.50 -6.67 -3.26
N GLY A 304 -15.12 -5.67 -4.02
CA GLY A 304 -13.90 -4.89 -3.80
C GLY A 304 -14.12 -3.38 -3.94
N SER A 305 -13.34 -2.61 -3.20
CA SER A 305 -13.24 -1.16 -3.38
C SER A 305 -12.61 -0.86 -4.76
N GLN A 306 -13.06 0.21 -5.39
CA GLN A 306 -12.51 0.68 -6.66
C GLN A 306 -11.56 1.85 -6.40
N PRO A 307 -10.30 1.78 -6.86
CA PRO A 307 -9.35 2.87 -6.67
C PRO A 307 -9.69 4.09 -7.54
N VAL A 308 -9.37 5.28 -7.07
CA VAL A 308 -9.34 6.49 -7.91
C VAL A 308 -8.29 6.28 -9.01
N ARG A 309 -8.68 6.49 -10.26
CA ARG A 309 -7.80 6.28 -11.41
C ARG A 309 -7.08 7.57 -11.77
N VAL A 310 -5.76 7.55 -11.81
CA VAL A 310 -4.91 8.72 -12.09
C VAL A 310 -4.09 8.47 -13.34
N VAL A 311 -4.15 9.38 -14.30
CA VAL A 311 -3.35 9.33 -15.54
C VAL A 311 -2.41 10.53 -15.57
N LEU A 312 -1.09 10.26 -15.70
CA LEU A 312 -0.08 11.30 -15.92
C LEU A 312 -0.01 11.63 -17.41
N ASP A 313 -0.50 12.79 -17.78
CA ASP A 313 -0.56 13.25 -19.17
C ASP A 313 -0.15 14.71 -19.30
N SER A 314 1.13 14.98 -19.28
CA SER A 314 1.70 16.34 -19.27
C SER A 314 1.18 17.24 -20.39
N ARG A 315 0.67 16.67 -21.50
CA ARG A 315 0.22 17.39 -22.70
C ARG A 315 -1.25 17.15 -23.03
N LEU A 316 -2.03 16.61 -22.12
CA LEU A 316 -3.47 16.31 -22.27
C LEU A 316 -3.79 15.54 -23.58
N ARG A 317 -3.02 14.47 -23.87
CA ARG A 317 -3.16 13.62 -25.07
C ARG A 317 -4.24 12.56 -24.96
N ILE A 318 -4.81 12.33 -23.76
CA ILE A 318 -5.79 11.27 -23.51
C ILE A 318 -6.92 11.32 -24.57
N PRO A 319 -7.25 10.20 -25.23
CA PRO A 319 -8.38 10.16 -26.16
C PRO A 319 -9.69 10.35 -25.38
N GLU A 320 -10.58 11.17 -25.92
CA GLU A 320 -11.87 11.43 -25.27
C GLU A 320 -12.81 10.21 -25.31
N ASP A 321 -12.54 9.25 -26.17
CA ASP A 321 -13.31 8.02 -26.38
C ASP A 321 -12.61 6.75 -25.84
N CYS A 322 -11.50 6.87 -25.08
CA CYS A 322 -10.85 5.72 -24.48
C CYS A 322 -11.71 5.07 -23.38
N ALA A 323 -11.43 3.82 -23.05
CA ALA A 323 -12.18 3.03 -22.07
C ALA A 323 -12.27 3.70 -20.70
N LEU A 324 -11.20 4.37 -20.24
CA LEU A 324 -11.21 5.12 -19.00
C LEU A 324 -12.24 6.24 -18.99
N VAL A 325 -12.32 7.04 -20.05
CA VAL A 325 -13.25 8.17 -20.14
C VAL A 325 -14.69 7.68 -20.32
N ARG A 326 -14.92 6.67 -21.19
CA ARG A 326 -16.27 6.08 -21.35
C ARG A 326 -16.81 5.54 -20.04
N SER A 327 -15.99 4.83 -19.27
CA SER A 327 -16.42 4.24 -18.00
C SER A 327 -16.77 5.26 -16.91
N CYS A 328 -16.31 6.51 -16.99
CA CYS A 328 -16.73 7.56 -16.05
C CYS A 328 -18.23 7.88 -16.19
N SER A 329 -18.73 7.94 -17.41
CA SER A 329 -20.16 8.15 -17.68
C SER A 329 -21.04 6.97 -17.25
N GLU A 330 -20.47 5.80 -17.06
CA GLU A 330 -21.14 4.57 -16.60
C GLU A 330 -21.09 4.39 -15.07
N GLY A 331 -20.62 5.40 -14.34
CA GLY A 331 -20.55 5.37 -12.89
C GLY A 331 -19.39 4.56 -12.31
N ALA A 332 -18.32 4.30 -13.08
CA ALA A 332 -17.10 3.70 -12.57
C ALA A 332 -16.37 4.66 -11.61
N ALA A 333 -15.30 4.14 -10.96
CA ALA A 333 -14.46 4.92 -10.05
C ALA A 333 -13.98 6.25 -10.66
N PRO A 334 -13.76 7.31 -9.87
CA PRO A 334 -13.30 8.61 -10.35
C PRO A 334 -12.05 8.50 -11.21
N LEU A 335 -11.94 9.36 -12.23
CA LEU A 335 -10.77 9.49 -13.09
C LEU A 335 -10.19 10.90 -12.97
N ILE A 336 -8.91 10.98 -12.63
CA ILE A 336 -8.12 12.22 -12.59
C ILE A 336 -7.08 12.16 -13.72
N VAL A 337 -7.05 13.18 -14.58
CA VAL A 337 -6.00 13.37 -15.56
C VAL A 337 -5.11 14.52 -15.09
N ALA A 338 -3.92 14.20 -14.64
CA ALA A 338 -2.93 15.16 -14.17
C ALA A 338 -2.13 15.70 -15.38
N THR A 339 -2.17 17.01 -15.59
CA THR A 339 -1.59 17.63 -16.78
C THR A 339 -0.82 18.92 -16.46
N CYS A 340 0.19 19.23 -17.28
CA CYS A 340 0.87 20.52 -17.32
C CYS A 340 0.36 21.41 -18.47
N ALA A 341 -0.60 20.94 -19.26
CA ALA A 341 -1.20 21.71 -20.34
C ALA A 341 -1.90 22.97 -19.79
N PRO A 342 -1.98 24.06 -20.57
CA PRO A 342 -2.54 25.32 -20.12
C PRO A 342 -4.08 25.30 -20.10
N VAL A 343 -4.64 24.45 -19.26
CA VAL A 343 -6.11 24.25 -19.14
C VAL A 343 -6.83 25.41 -18.43
N ALA A 344 -6.09 26.31 -17.77
CA ALA A 344 -6.63 27.52 -17.16
C ALA A 344 -6.78 28.69 -18.17
N ASP A 345 -6.08 28.63 -19.31
CA ASP A 345 -6.21 29.61 -20.37
C ASP A 345 -7.43 29.28 -21.25
N GLU A 346 -8.49 30.02 -21.07
CA GLU A 346 -9.77 29.79 -21.79
C GLU A 346 -9.66 29.85 -23.33
N ALA A 347 -8.66 30.54 -23.86
CA ALA A 347 -8.37 30.59 -25.28
C ALA A 347 -7.63 29.35 -25.80
N SER A 348 -7.08 28.56 -24.90
CA SER A 348 -6.34 27.35 -25.26
C SER A 348 -7.25 26.23 -25.76
N PRO A 349 -6.85 25.49 -26.81
CA PRO A 349 -7.50 24.24 -27.21
C PRO A 349 -7.57 23.21 -26.10
N ASP A 350 -6.55 23.20 -25.17
CA ASP A 350 -6.49 22.31 -24.03
C ASP A 350 -7.56 22.63 -23.00
N ALA A 351 -7.90 23.91 -22.78
CA ALA A 351 -9.02 24.30 -21.92
C ALA A 351 -10.36 23.79 -22.46
N ALA A 352 -10.57 23.92 -23.79
CA ALA A 352 -11.76 23.37 -24.43
C ALA A 352 -11.85 21.85 -24.29
N LYS A 353 -10.75 21.12 -24.48
CA LYS A 353 -10.66 19.66 -24.24
C LYS A 353 -10.93 19.30 -22.78
N ALA A 354 -10.34 20.03 -21.84
CA ALA A 354 -10.57 19.82 -20.41
C ALA A 354 -12.05 19.98 -20.05
N LYS A 355 -12.74 20.98 -20.59
CA LYS A 355 -14.20 21.19 -20.42
C LYS A 355 -15.02 20.00 -20.97
N ARG A 356 -14.64 19.44 -22.13
CA ARG A 356 -15.31 18.24 -22.69
C ARG A 356 -15.05 16.99 -21.85
N LEU A 357 -13.83 16.79 -21.34
CA LEU A 357 -13.51 15.71 -20.43
C LEU A 357 -14.29 15.84 -19.11
N ALA A 358 -14.37 17.05 -18.56
CA ALA A 358 -15.13 17.32 -17.33
C ALA A 358 -16.64 17.03 -17.50
N SER A 359 -17.22 17.34 -18.66
CA SER A 359 -18.63 17.00 -18.95
C SER A 359 -18.91 15.49 -19.00
N ARG A 360 -17.86 14.67 -19.10
CA ARG A 360 -17.92 13.20 -19.04
C ARG A 360 -17.55 12.63 -17.67
N GLY A 361 -17.41 13.48 -16.65
CA GLY A 361 -17.05 13.06 -15.28
C GLY A 361 -15.56 12.86 -15.03
N VAL A 362 -14.69 13.36 -15.90
CA VAL A 362 -13.22 13.32 -15.71
C VAL A 362 -12.75 14.58 -15.02
N GLU A 363 -12.02 14.45 -13.92
CA GLU A 363 -11.32 15.59 -13.30
C GLU A 363 -10.00 15.84 -14.03
N VAL A 364 -9.84 17.01 -14.63
CA VAL A 364 -8.57 17.46 -15.21
C VAL A 364 -7.83 18.31 -14.20
N LEU A 365 -6.73 17.78 -13.67
CA LEU A 365 -5.94 18.38 -12.61
C LEU A 365 -4.71 19.07 -13.19
N SER A 366 -4.65 20.40 -13.07
CA SER A 366 -3.47 21.18 -13.45
C SER A 366 -2.38 20.99 -12.41
N VAL A 367 -1.22 20.47 -12.82
CA VAL A 367 -0.06 20.17 -11.97
C VAL A 367 1.16 20.88 -12.51
N ALA A 368 1.98 21.46 -11.63
CA ALA A 368 3.22 22.09 -12.06
C ALA A 368 4.14 21.10 -12.78
N PRO A 369 4.88 21.53 -13.81
CA PRO A 369 5.86 20.69 -14.47
C PRO A 369 7.12 20.47 -13.59
N ASP A 370 7.79 19.35 -13.80
CA ASP A 370 9.18 19.14 -13.37
C ASP A 370 10.17 19.86 -14.31
N ALA A 371 11.46 19.74 -14.03
CA ALA A 371 12.52 20.36 -14.86
C ALA A 371 12.56 19.81 -16.32
N ALA A 372 11.92 18.67 -16.60
CA ALA A 372 11.81 18.08 -17.93
C ALA A 372 10.46 18.40 -18.60
N GLY A 373 9.62 19.25 -17.99
CA GLY A 373 8.30 19.60 -18.51
C GLY A 373 7.24 18.48 -18.34
N ARG A 374 7.50 17.51 -17.48
CA ARG A 374 6.57 16.42 -17.14
C ARG A 374 5.81 16.79 -15.86
N VAL A 375 4.71 16.12 -15.58
CA VAL A 375 3.97 16.25 -14.30
C VAL A 375 4.92 16.04 -13.12
N SER A 376 5.06 17.05 -12.26
CA SER A 376 5.85 16.96 -11.04
C SER A 376 5.25 15.96 -10.07
N VAL A 377 5.98 14.90 -9.75
CA VAL A 377 5.54 13.84 -8.82
C VAL A 377 5.25 14.42 -7.43
N SER A 378 6.14 15.26 -6.90
CA SER A 378 5.96 15.85 -5.56
C SER A 378 4.73 16.74 -5.47
N HIS A 379 4.48 17.57 -6.50
CA HIS A 379 3.29 18.42 -6.54
C HIS A 379 2.00 17.58 -6.68
N LEU A 380 2.01 16.56 -7.55
CA LEU A 380 0.90 15.62 -7.68
C LEU A 380 0.55 14.95 -6.34
N LEU A 381 1.55 14.40 -5.64
CA LEU A 381 1.34 13.74 -4.36
C LEU A 381 0.76 14.68 -3.29
N ALA A 382 1.24 15.93 -3.23
CA ALA A 382 0.67 16.93 -2.34
C ALA A 382 -0.80 17.23 -2.68
N MET A 383 -1.14 17.33 -3.98
CA MET A 383 -2.52 17.57 -4.41
C MET A 383 -3.44 16.37 -4.17
N LEU A 384 -2.97 15.15 -4.34
CA LEU A 384 -3.72 13.92 -4.03
C LEU A 384 -3.93 13.79 -2.51
N GLY A 385 -2.88 14.04 -1.72
CA GLY A 385 -2.96 14.02 -0.26
C GLY A 385 -3.96 15.02 0.30
N SER A 386 -4.02 16.25 -0.24
CA SER A 386 -5.02 17.25 0.14
C SER A 386 -6.47 16.85 -0.18
N ARG A 387 -6.67 15.89 -1.09
CA ARG A 387 -7.96 15.29 -1.43
C ARG A 387 -8.29 14.06 -0.60
N GLY A 388 -7.44 13.71 0.37
CA GLY A 388 -7.64 12.54 1.24
C GLY A 388 -7.24 11.21 0.60
N VAL A 389 -6.52 11.21 -0.53
CA VAL A 389 -5.92 9.99 -1.10
C VAL A 389 -4.72 9.61 -0.25
N ASP A 390 -4.84 8.53 0.51
CA ASP A 390 -3.82 8.07 1.46
C ASP A 390 -2.77 7.16 0.83
N SER A 391 -3.08 6.54 -0.32
CA SER A 391 -2.20 5.57 -0.96
C SER A 391 -2.34 5.57 -2.48
N LEU A 392 -1.24 5.29 -3.18
CA LEU A 392 -1.14 5.33 -4.63
C LEU A 392 -0.38 4.11 -5.16
N LEU A 393 -1.07 3.27 -5.95
CA LEU A 393 -0.45 2.19 -6.70
C LEU A 393 0.04 2.71 -8.05
N VAL A 394 1.33 2.72 -8.28
CA VAL A 394 1.93 3.10 -9.57
C VAL A 394 2.18 1.84 -10.39
N GLU A 395 1.35 1.61 -11.41
CA GLU A 395 1.37 0.37 -12.21
C GLU A 395 1.96 0.54 -13.60
N GLY A 396 2.49 1.67 -13.95
CA GLY A 396 2.88 1.56 -15.27
C GLY A 396 3.41 2.67 -16.08
N GLY A 397 4.06 2.18 -17.15
CA GLY A 397 4.98 2.86 -17.99
C GLY A 397 6.33 3.02 -17.30
N ALA A 398 7.37 2.46 -17.90
CA ALA A 398 8.72 2.51 -17.36
C ALA A 398 9.20 3.95 -17.04
N GLY A 399 8.72 4.94 -17.81
CA GLY A 399 9.01 6.35 -17.57
C GLY A 399 8.30 6.93 -16.33
N VAL A 400 7.10 6.43 -15.99
CA VAL A 400 6.40 6.85 -14.77
C VAL A 400 7.10 6.27 -13.55
N LEU A 401 7.43 4.98 -13.56
CA LEU A 401 8.19 4.35 -12.48
C LEU A 401 9.52 5.08 -12.26
N ALA A 402 10.24 5.41 -13.33
CA ALA A 402 11.48 6.20 -13.25
C ALA A 402 11.24 7.55 -12.55
N ALA A 403 10.19 8.29 -12.92
CA ALA A 403 9.90 9.59 -12.33
C ALA A 403 9.62 9.49 -10.81
N PHE A 404 8.91 8.45 -10.35
CA PHE A 404 8.65 8.22 -8.93
C PHE A 404 9.93 7.82 -8.17
N PHE A 405 10.79 7.00 -8.75
CA PHE A 405 12.10 6.66 -8.16
C PHE A 405 13.05 7.86 -8.13
N GLU A 406 13.14 8.63 -9.23
CA GLU A 406 13.94 9.86 -9.32
C GLU A 406 13.49 10.91 -8.27
N ALA A 407 12.19 10.99 -7.98
CA ALA A 407 11.63 11.88 -6.96
C ALA A 407 11.83 11.38 -5.52
N GLY A 408 12.39 10.18 -5.31
CA GLY A 408 12.47 9.55 -3.98
C GLY A 408 11.12 9.29 -3.32
N ALA A 409 10.07 9.15 -4.13
CA ALA A 409 8.69 9.11 -3.66
C ALA A 409 8.14 7.69 -3.40
N VAL A 410 8.92 6.64 -3.69
CA VAL A 410 8.47 5.25 -3.56
C VAL A 410 8.65 4.78 -2.12
N ASN A 411 7.55 4.37 -1.48
CA ASN A 411 7.54 3.80 -0.13
C ASN A 411 7.63 2.28 -0.13
N GLU A 412 7.17 1.63 -1.20
CA GLU A 412 7.21 0.19 -1.36
C GLU A 412 7.35 -0.17 -2.84
N ALA A 413 8.11 -1.21 -3.15
CA ALA A 413 8.21 -1.75 -4.49
C ALA A 413 7.76 -3.20 -4.52
N VAL A 414 6.94 -3.55 -5.53
CA VAL A 414 6.40 -4.90 -5.73
C VAL A 414 6.71 -5.35 -7.16
N ALA A 415 7.57 -6.36 -7.29
CA ALA A 415 7.95 -6.94 -8.56
C ALA A 415 7.35 -8.35 -8.71
N TYR A 416 6.67 -8.62 -9.81
CA TYR A 416 6.25 -9.97 -10.20
C TYR A 416 7.21 -10.46 -11.28
N VAL A 417 7.87 -11.57 -11.05
CA VAL A 417 8.87 -12.16 -11.94
C VAL A 417 8.31 -13.47 -12.49
N ALA A 418 8.09 -13.50 -13.80
CA ALA A 418 7.65 -14.70 -14.49
C ALA A 418 8.82 -15.57 -14.93
N PRO A 419 8.69 -16.92 -14.96
CA PRO A 419 9.72 -17.85 -15.42
C PRO A 419 9.81 -17.87 -16.96
N LYS A 420 10.01 -16.68 -17.56
CA LYS A 420 10.14 -16.47 -19.01
C LYS A 420 11.37 -15.65 -19.31
N VAL A 421 11.97 -15.88 -20.47
CA VAL A 421 13.05 -15.06 -21.03
C VAL A 421 12.54 -14.41 -22.32
N ILE A 422 12.57 -13.09 -22.39
CA ILE A 422 12.15 -12.32 -23.56
C ILE A 422 13.38 -11.95 -24.41
N GLY A 423 14.48 -11.56 -23.78
CA GLY A 423 15.70 -11.13 -24.48
C GLY A 423 15.55 -9.80 -25.22
N GLY A 424 16.55 -9.51 -26.05
CA GLY A 424 16.57 -8.31 -26.91
C GLY A 424 17.00 -7.03 -26.20
N ALA A 425 17.94 -6.30 -26.81
CA ALA A 425 18.44 -5.04 -26.25
C ALA A 425 17.35 -3.96 -26.23
N GLU A 426 16.47 -3.94 -27.25
CA GLU A 426 15.39 -2.96 -27.42
C GLU A 426 14.13 -3.30 -26.61
N ALA A 427 14.06 -4.49 -26.00
CA ALA A 427 12.95 -4.86 -25.15
C ALA A 427 12.97 -4.02 -23.85
N PRO A 428 11.86 -3.34 -23.49
CA PRO A 428 11.87 -2.38 -22.39
C PRO A 428 12.03 -3.06 -21.03
N SER A 429 12.74 -2.36 -20.11
CA SER A 429 12.85 -2.72 -18.70
C SER A 429 11.82 -1.98 -17.85
N PRO A 430 11.55 -2.44 -16.61
CA PRO A 430 10.54 -1.86 -15.72
C PRO A 430 10.75 -0.38 -15.41
N VAL A 431 11.99 0.06 -15.27
CA VAL A 431 12.35 1.44 -14.90
C VAL A 431 13.21 2.02 -16.02
N ALA A 432 12.71 3.05 -16.68
CA ALA A 432 13.41 3.80 -17.73
C ALA A 432 14.20 4.98 -17.10
N GLY A 433 14.38 6.05 -17.85
CA GLY A 433 15.09 7.25 -17.41
C GLY A 433 16.58 7.19 -17.71
N LYS A 434 17.35 8.08 -17.09
CA LYS A 434 18.81 8.13 -17.29
C LYS A 434 19.55 7.01 -16.56
N GLY A 435 18.90 6.39 -15.57
CA GLY A 435 19.51 5.42 -14.69
C GLY A 435 20.56 6.03 -13.75
N ALA A 436 21.09 5.21 -12.84
CA ALA A 436 22.20 5.60 -11.97
C ALA A 436 23.52 5.58 -12.77
N PRO A 437 24.34 6.63 -12.70
CA PRO A 437 25.63 6.67 -13.42
C PRO A 437 26.66 5.73 -12.83
N CYS A 438 26.53 5.36 -11.56
CA CYS A 438 27.36 4.34 -10.90
C CYS A 438 26.55 3.59 -9.84
N MET A 439 27.08 2.46 -9.35
CA MET A 439 26.40 1.63 -8.35
C MET A 439 26.15 2.37 -7.01
N ALA A 440 26.99 3.33 -6.67
CA ALA A 440 26.81 4.13 -5.45
C ALA A 440 25.57 5.03 -5.50
N ASP A 441 25.15 5.42 -6.71
CA ASP A 441 23.98 6.28 -6.95
C ASP A 441 22.69 5.45 -7.19
N ALA A 442 22.80 4.13 -7.20
CA ALA A 442 21.63 3.27 -7.37
C ALA A 442 20.66 3.39 -6.18
N VAL A 443 19.37 3.44 -6.47
CA VAL A 443 18.34 3.45 -5.43
C VAL A 443 18.39 2.12 -4.68
N ALA A 444 18.81 2.18 -3.41
CA ALA A 444 18.83 1.02 -2.55
C ALA A 444 17.40 0.68 -2.09
N LEU A 445 16.94 -0.51 -2.44
CA LEU A 445 15.75 -1.11 -1.88
C LEU A 445 16.16 -1.93 -0.65
N GLY A 446 15.34 -1.91 0.41
CA GLY A 446 15.61 -2.68 1.61
C GLY A 446 15.47 -4.18 1.38
N ARG A 447 15.44 -4.94 2.47
CA ARG A 447 15.34 -6.41 2.41
C ARG A 447 14.08 -6.85 1.66
N ALA A 448 14.26 -7.73 0.69
CA ALA A 448 13.16 -8.35 -0.04
C ALA A 448 12.47 -9.44 0.79
N THR A 449 11.14 -9.51 0.66
CA THR A 449 10.35 -10.71 0.96
C THR A 449 9.82 -11.29 -0.34
N SER A 450 9.61 -12.61 -0.39
CA SER A 450 9.16 -13.27 -1.61
C SER A 450 7.99 -14.21 -1.36
N ASP A 451 7.13 -14.32 -2.40
CA ASP A 451 6.01 -15.25 -2.48
C ASP A 451 5.99 -15.96 -3.82
N VAL A 452 5.58 -17.19 -3.82
CA VAL A 452 5.28 -17.94 -5.05
C VAL A 452 3.77 -17.84 -5.32
N LEU A 453 3.42 -17.40 -6.53
CA LEU A 453 2.04 -17.22 -7.01
C LEU A 453 1.87 -18.01 -8.32
N GLY A 454 1.40 -19.24 -8.23
CA GLY A 454 1.49 -20.17 -9.36
C GLY A 454 2.95 -20.41 -9.74
N ASP A 455 3.31 -20.12 -10.99
CA ASP A 455 4.68 -20.23 -11.48
C ASP A 455 5.50 -18.94 -11.28
N ASP A 456 4.86 -17.83 -10.90
CA ASP A 456 5.51 -16.53 -10.75
C ASP A 456 6.06 -16.32 -9.33
N VAL A 457 7.06 -15.44 -9.21
CA VAL A 457 7.59 -14.99 -7.92
C VAL A 457 7.23 -13.53 -7.71
N LYS A 458 6.54 -13.24 -6.62
CA LYS A 458 6.33 -11.88 -6.12
C LYS A 458 7.48 -11.50 -5.19
N LEU A 459 8.14 -10.40 -5.47
CA LEU A 459 9.15 -9.77 -4.60
C LEU A 459 8.58 -8.47 -4.05
N MET A 460 8.69 -8.26 -2.75
CA MET A 460 8.31 -7.02 -2.09
C MET A 460 9.51 -6.41 -1.41
N PHE A 461 9.74 -5.12 -1.65
CA PHE A 461 10.86 -4.37 -1.11
C PHE A 461 10.33 -3.17 -0.33
N ALA A 462 10.87 -2.95 0.86
CA ALA A 462 10.70 -1.70 1.58
C ALA A 462 11.92 -0.79 1.35
N PRO A 463 11.81 0.53 1.46
CA PRO A 463 12.95 1.43 1.36
C PRO A 463 14.04 1.07 2.36
N ALA A 464 15.31 1.30 1.98
CA ALA A 464 16.43 1.14 2.89
C ALA A 464 16.24 2.04 4.10
N GLY A 465 16.34 1.48 5.32
CA GLY A 465 16.12 2.20 6.59
C GLY A 465 14.70 2.10 7.17
N SER A 466 13.73 1.55 6.45
CA SER A 466 12.45 1.18 7.06
C SER A 466 12.63 -0.05 7.94
N ALA A 467 12.09 -0.01 9.16
CA ALA A 467 12.12 -1.13 10.11
C ALA A 467 11.13 -2.25 9.72
N ARG A 468 10.96 -2.55 8.44
CA ARG A 468 10.14 -3.69 8.04
C ARG A 468 10.77 -4.98 8.54
N VAL A 469 10.10 -5.58 9.51
CA VAL A 469 10.38 -6.94 9.96
C VAL A 469 9.83 -7.88 8.89
N ALA A 470 10.72 -8.50 8.13
CA ALA A 470 10.35 -9.48 7.10
C ALA A 470 9.43 -10.55 7.70
N SER A 471 8.28 -10.76 7.08
CA SER A 471 7.49 -12.00 7.08
C SER A 471 6.72 -12.44 8.32
N GLN A 472 6.54 -11.65 9.36
CA GLN A 472 5.66 -12.08 10.47
C GLN A 472 4.17 -11.97 10.12
N THR A 473 3.79 -11.07 9.22
CA THR A 473 2.40 -10.91 8.76
C THR A 473 1.90 -12.14 7.98
N ARG A 474 2.81 -12.90 7.32
CA ARG A 474 2.49 -14.16 6.67
C ARG A 474 2.36 -15.33 7.62
N ILE A 475 3.12 -15.32 8.70
CA ILE A 475 2.94 -16.28 9.79
C ILE A 475 1.54 -16.08 10.39
N ALA A 476 1.04 -14.85 10.47
CA ALA A 476 -0.32 -14.57 10.92
C ALA A 476 -1.41 -15.08 9.95
N LEU A 477 -1.21 -14.93 8.63
CA LEU A 477 -2.17 -15.44 7.64
C LEU A 477 -2.13 -16.98 7.52
N LYS A 478 -0.94 -17.58 7.62
CA LYS A 478 -0.80 -19.04 7.63
C LYS A 478 -1.30 -19.67 8.94
N ALA A 479 -1.17 -18.95 10.07
CA ALA A 479 -1.73 -19.37 11.36
C ALA A 479 -3.26 -19.22 11.41
N ALA A 480 -3.90 -18.46 10.52
CA ALA A 480 -5.36 -18.41 10.40
C ALA A 480 -5.93 -19.75 9.90
N ASP A 481 -5.25 -20.41 8.97
CA ASP A 481 -5.62 -21.75 8.51
C ASP A 481 -5.46 -22.79 9.63
N ASP A 482 -4.39 -22.71 10.42
CA ASP A 482 -4.14 -23.58 11.57
C ASP A 482 -5.11 -23.34 12.74
N TRP A 483 -5.59 -22.09 12.93
CA TRP A 483 -6.60 -21.74 13.93
C TRP A 483 -7.96 -22.37 13.61
N HIS A 484 -8.38 -22.31 12.35
CA HIS A 484 -9.62 -22.96 11.91
C HIS A 484 -9.55 -24.49 12.00
N ALA A 485 -8.39 -25.08 11.75
CA ALA A 485 -8.17 -26.53 11.92
C ALA A 485 -8.26 -26.93 13.39
N SER A 486 -7.64 -26.21 14.33
CA SER A 486 -7.66 -26.54 15.77
C SER A 486 -9.02 -26.26 16.43
N ALA A 487 -9.79 -25.29 15.93
CA ALA A 487 -11.14 -25.03 16.42
C ALA A 487 -12.16 -26.09 15.95
N ALA A 488 -11.90 -26.76 14.83
CA ALA A 488 -12.72 -27.86 14.32
C ALA A 488 -12.48 -29.19 15.05
N GLU A 489 -11.28 -29.40 15.61
CA GLU A 489 -10.93 -30.62 16.36
C GLU A 489 -11.39 -30.59 17.84
N GLY A 490 -11.73 -29.40 18.40
CA GLY A 490 -12.19 -29.24 19.79
C GLY A 490 -13.66 -29.48 20.07
N GLY A 491 -14.47 -29.81 19.05
CA GLY A 491 -15.92 -30.01 19.15
C GLY A 491 -16.35 -31.46 19.02
N ALA A 492 -16.01 -32.35 19.95
CA ALA A 492 -16.66 -33.65 20.04
C ALA A 492 -18.08 -33.45 20.66
N PRO A 493 -19.16 -33.91 20.01
CA PRO A 493 -20.49 -33.84 20.61
C PRO A 493 -20.60 -34.91 21.73
N CYS A 494 -20.93 -34.46 22.95
CA CYS A 494 -21.47 -35.35 23.97
C CYS A 494 -22.75 -35.98 23.43
N SER A 495 -22.74 -37.28 23.16
CA SER A 495 -23.94 -38.06 22.93
C SER A 495 -24.77 -38.12 24.21
N PRO A 496 -26.10 -37.97 24.14
CA PRO A 496 -26.93 -38.25 25.30
C PRO A 496 -26.99 -39.76 25.53
N ALA A 497 -26.60 -40.18 26.72
CA ALA A 497 -26.86 -41.53 27.19
C ALA A 497 -28.34 -41.68 27.52
N SER A 498 -28.90 -42.78 27.03
CA SER A 498 -30.25 -43.33 27.21
C SER A 498 -30.78 -43.30 28.63
#